data_50715e5ba9d828af17df349c05366c52
#
_entry.id   50715e5ba9d828af17df349c05366c52
#
_cell.length_a   1.000
_cell.length_b   1.000
_cell.length_c   1.000
_cell.angle_alpha   90.00
_cell.angle_beta   90.00
_cell.angle_gamma   90.00
#
_symmetry.space_group_name_H-M   'P 1'
#
loop_
_entity.id
_entity.type
_entity.pdbx_description
1 polymer ?
#
loop_
_entity_poly.entity_id
_entity_poly.type
_entity_poly.pdbx_seq_one_letter_code
_entity_poly.pdbx_strand_id
1 'polypeptide(L)'
;QPFPYYLCLVHLPNNLATVEVCILKTVAAKHRVNPESLLLNVVREHAEIKKIFTDATLEGKIKGASLPKASGKQAISAERILLAGSCSSIVNPVTGWGVGHAVFEAMLAVNQYVASAQMNDFSAKAFREYDRKTHSALGKERLIGRLADWVIMHGSSPVDWMIGCIASKAWLSRKASALINSL
;
A
#
# COMPACT_ATOMS: atom_id res chain seq x y z
N GLN A 1 -18.94 -2.57 -16.10
CA GLN A 1 -18.33 -1.28 -15.78
C GLN A 1 -16.89 -1.51 -15.33
N PRO A 2 -15.94 -0.68 -15.77
CA PRO A 2 -14.59 -0.77 -15.27
C PRO A 2 -14.54 -0.52 -13.76
N PHE A 3 -13.69 -1.24 -13.07
CA PHE A 3 -13.46 -1.08 -11.63
C PHE A 3 -11.97 -0.90 -11.36
N PRO A 4 -11.59 -0.17 -10.30
CA PRO A 4 -10.20 0.12 -10.03
C PRO A 4 -9.45 -1.09 -9.46
N TYR A 5 -8.25 -1.34 -9.99
CA TYR A 5 -7.26 -2.28 -9.47
C TYR A 5 -5.86 -1.77 -9.78
N TYR A 6 -4.87 -2.28 -9.06
CA TYR A 6 -3.46 -2.00 -9.34
C TYR A 6 -2.83 -3.25 -9.96
N LEU A 7 -2.00 -3.01 -10.97
CA LEU A 7 -1.11 -4.02 -11.52
C LEU A 7 0.32 -3.63 -11.19
N CYS A 8 1.06 -4.54 -10.60
CA CYS A 8 2.49 -4.41 -10.36
C CYS A 8 3.23 -5.46 -11.18
N LEU A 9 4.22 -5.01 -11.92
CA LEU A 9 5.13 -5.86 -12.68
C LEU A 9 6.55 -5.60 -12.20
N VAL A 10 7.20 -6.63 -11.68
CA VAL A 10 8.59 -6.55 -11.22
C VAL A 10 9.44 -7.50 -12.04
N HIS A 11 10.40 -6.94 -12.76
CA HIS A 11 11.39 -7.72 -13.48
C HIS A 11 12.41 -8.30 -12.51
N LEU A 12 12.71 -9.56 -12.66
CA LEU A 12 13.68 -10.32 -11.86
C LEU A 12 14.85 -10.78 -12.74
N PRO A 13 15.98 -11.17 -12.15
CA PRO A 13 17.06 -11.82 -12.87
C PRO A 13 16.61 -13.08 -13.62
N ASN A 14 17.41 -13.54 -14.59
CA ASN A 14 17.18 -14.77 -15.35
C ASN A 14 15.90 -14.80 -16.17
N ASN A 15 15.53 -13.65 -16.74
CA ASN A 15 14.33 -13.48 -17.58
C ASN A 15 13.02 -13.87 -16.88
N LEU A 16 12.98 -13.68 -15.55
CA LEU A 16 11.78 -13.87 -14.74
C LEU A 16 11.09 -12.54 -14.45
N ALA A 17 9.81 -12.59 -14.17
CA ALA A 17 9.05 -11.46 -13.67
C ALA A 17 7.96 -11.91 -12.69
N THR A 18 7.70 -11.10 -11.67
CA THR A 18 6.47 -11.25 -10.88
C THR A 18 5.40 -10.29 -11.38
N VAL A 19 4.19 -10.79 -11.46
CA VAL A 19 3.00 -10.01 -11.82
C VAL A 19 2.01 -10.12 -10.68
N GLU A 20 1.58 -9.00 -10.16
CA GLU A 20 0.64 -8.93 -9.05
C GLU A 20 -0.55 -8.06 -9.42
N VAL A 21 -1.74 -8.49 -9.05
CA VAL A 21 -2.94 -7.66 -9.10
C VAL A 21 -3.45 -7.42 -7.68
N CYS A 22 -3.65 -6.17 -7.35
CA CYS A 22 -4.24 -5.77 -6.08
C CYS A 22 -5.59 -5.10 -6.32
N ILE A 23 -6.61 -5.58 -5.62
CA ILE A 23 -7.96 -5.03 -5.67
C ILE A 23 -8.50 -4.88 -4.25
N LEU A 24 -9.21 -3.78 -3.99
CA LEU A 24 -9.89 -3.61 -2.71
C LEU A 24 -10.96 -4.69 -2.53
N LYS A 25 -11.04 -5.30 -1.35
CA LYS A 25 -12.05 -6.34 -1.04
C LYS A 25 -13.48 -5.85 -1.29
N THR A 26 -13.76 -4.59 -0.97
CA THR A 26 -15.07 -3.96 -1.20
C THR A 26 -15.40 -3.85 -2.70
N VAL A 27 -14.40 -3.53 -3.52
CA VAL A 27 -14.54 -3.47 -4.99
C VAL A 27 -14.72 -4.87 -5.54
N ALA A 28 -13.89 -5.83 -5.13
CA ALA A 28 -14.00 -7.22 -5.57
C ALA A 28 -15.37 -7.82 -5.22
N ALA A 29 -15.87 -7.59 -4.01
CA ALA A 29 -17.19 -8.04 -3.59
C ALA A 29 -18.31 -7.37 -4.38
N LYS A 30 -18.27 -6.04 -4.54
CA LYS A 30 -19.29 -5.28 -5.29
C LYS A 30 -19.41 -5.75 -6.74
N HIS A 31 -18.29 -6.02 -7.39
CA HIS A 31 -18.24 -6.42 -8.79
C HIS A 31 -18.15 -7.95 -8.99
N ARG A 32 -18.19 -8.73 -7.91
CA ARG A 32 -18.07 -10.21 -7.93
C ARG A 32 -16.80 -10.69 -8.65
N VAL A 33 -15.69 -10.00 -8.42
CA VAL A 33 -14.41 -10.28 -9.07
C VAL A 33 -13.60 -11.27 -8.26
N ASN A 34 -13.16 -12.35 -8.90
CA ASN A 34 -12.12 -13.24 -8.36
C ASN A 34 -10.74 -12.66 -8.74
N PRO A 35 -9.85 -12.34 -7.78
CA PRO A 35 -8.54 -11.74 -8.08
C PRO A 35 -7.64 -12.60 -8.97
N GLU A 36 -7.69 -13.93 -8.83
CA GLU A 36 -6.92 -14.86 -9.68
C GLU A 36 -7.39 -14.79 -11.13
N SER A 37 -8.69 -14.83 -11.36
CA SER A 37 -9.28 -14.68 -12.69
C SER A 37 -8.97 -13.29 -13.27
N LEU A 38 -8.99 -12.26 -12.45
CA LEU A 38 -8.62 -10.90 -12.87
C LEU A 38 -7.17 -10.85 -13.34
N LEU A 39 -6.23 -11.41 -12.59
CA LEU A 39 -4.82 -11.47 -12.96
C LEU A 39 -4.64 -12.17 -14.33
N LEU A 40 -5.22 -13.34 -14.47
CA LEU A 40 -5.13 -14.12 -15.74
C LEU A 40 -5.73 -13.35 -16.92
N ASN A 41 -6.87 -12.70 -16.72
CA ASN A 41 -7.51 -11.91 -17.75
C ASN A 41 -6.66 -10.70 -18.16
N VAL A 42 -6.08 -9.99 -17.19
CA VAL A 42 -5.21 -8.83 -17.47
C VAL A 42 -3.98 -9.26 -18.27
N VAL A 43 -3.33 -10.35 -17.88
CA VAL A 43 -2.15 -10.86 -18.61
C VAL A 43 -2.50 -11.29 -20.04
N ARG A 44 -3.68 -11.88 -20.26
CA ARG A 44 -4.10 -12.44 -21.56
C ARG A 44 -4.73 -11.42 -22.49
N GLU A 45 -5.47 -10.45 -21.95
CA GLU A 45 -6.38 -9.61 -22.75
C GLU A 45 -5.97 -8.13 -22.79
N HIS A 46 -5.23 -7.63 -21.79
CA HIS A 46 -4.83 -6.23 -21.79
C HIS A 46 -3.79 -5.97 -22.89
N ALA A 47 -4.09 -5.06 -23.80
CA ALA A 47 -3.33 -4.85 -25.05
C ALA A 47 -1.81 -4.66 -24.84
N GLU A 48 -1.40 -3.90 -23.82
CA GLU A 48 0.02 -3.65 -23.56
C GLU A 48 0.67 -4.77 -22.73
N ILE A 49 -0.05 -5.31 -21.74
CA ILE A 49 0.47 -6.38 -20.88
C ILE A 49 0.64 -7.68 -21.67
N LYS A 50 -0.32 -8.03 -22.50
CA LYS A 50 -0.26 -9.20 -23.38
C LYS A 50 1.01 -9.23 -24.24
N LYS A 51 1.43 -8.07 -24.78
CA LYS A 51 2.65 -7.99 -25.61
C LYS A 51 3.90 -8.39 -24.81
N ILE A 52 3.95 -8.01 -23.52
CA ILE A 52 5.09 -8.33 -22.65
C ILE A 52 5.15 -9.83 -22.34
N PHE A 53 4.01 -10.51 -22.28
CA PHE A 53 3.88 -11.90 -21.88
C PHE A 53 3.55 -12.86 -23.02
N THR A 54 3.76 -12.47 -24.29
CA THR A 54 3.39 -13.29 -25.46
C THR A 54 3.97 -14.70 -25.40
N ASP A 55 5.25 -14.83 -25.05
CA ASP A 55 5.97 -16.10 -24.95
C ASP A 55 6.29 -16.52 -23.52
N ALA A 56 5.64 -15.88 -22.55
CA ALA A 56 5.89 -16.18 -21.14
C ALA A 56 5.06 -17.39 -20.67
N THR A 57 5.68 -18.19 -19.82
CA THR A 57 5.02 -19.32 -19.14
C THR A 57 4.91 -19.05 -17.66
N LEU A 58 3.79 -19.47 -17.07
CA LEU A 58 3.60 -19.36 -15.64
C LEU A 58 4.50 -20.36 -14.90
N GLU A 59 5.39 -19.84 -14.06
CA GLU A 59 6.22 -20.66 -13.19
C GLU A 59 5.56 -20.83 -11.83
N GLY A 60 5.21 -22.07 -11.49
CA GLY A 60 4.59 -22.40 -10.22
C GLY A 60 3.08 -22.16 -10.18
N LYS A 61 2.57 -21.76 -9.00
CA LYS A 61 1.14 -21.53 -8.74
C LYS A 61 0.87 -20.07 -8.41
N ILE A 62 -0.27 -19.58 -8.87
CA ILE A 62 -0.79 -18.28 -8.44
C ILE A 62 -1.09 -18.33 -6.93
N LYS A 63 -0.61 -17.33 -6.20
CA LYS A 63 -0.83 -17.21 -4.76
C LYS A 63 -1.55 -15.89 -4.48
N GLY A 64 -2.47 -15.92 -3.56
CA GLY A 64 -3.20 -14.73 -3.12
C GLY A 64 -3.13 -14.56 -1.61
N ALA A 65 -3.06 -13.32 -1.16
CA ALA A 65 -3.12 -12.96 0.25
C ALA A 65 -3.96 -11.70 0.44
N SER A 66 -4.53 -11.57 1.65
CA SER A 66 -5.18 -10.33 2.05
C SER A 66 -4.17 -9.47 2.78
N LEU A 67 -3.95 -8.25 2.26
CA LEU A 67 -3.16 -7.26 2.99
C LEU A 67 -4.10 -6.47 3.90
N PRO A 68 -3.82 -6.41 5.21
CA PRO A 68 -4.57 -5.57 6.11
C PRO A 68 -4.29 -4.09 5.76
N LYS A 69 -5.37 -3.30 5.62
CA LYS A 69 -5.27 -1.87 5.41
C LYS A 69 -5.74 -1.16 6.66
N ALA A 70 -4.86 -0.41 7.30
CA ALA A 70 -5.22 0.33 8.49
C ALA A 70 -6.23 1.43 8.16
N SER A 71 -7.45 1.29 8.65
CA SER A 71 -8.51 2.31 8.55
C SER A 71 -8.45 3.34 9.69
N GLY A 72 -7.62 3.11 10.72
CA GLY A 72 -7.54 3.97 11.90
C GLY A 72 -6.26 3.78 12.71
N LYS A 73 -6.19 4.48 13.84
CA LYS A 73 -5.15 4.25 14.84
C LYS A 73 -5.52 2.99 15.63
N GLN A 74 -4.76 1.93 15.44
CA GLN A 74 -4.85 0.72 16.25
C GLN A 74 -3.59 0.59 17.10
N ALA A 75 -3.68 -0.10 18.22
CA ALA A 75 -2.51 -0.44 19.01
C ALA A 75 -1.63 -1.40 18.20
N ILE A 76 -0.37 -1.05 18.04
CA ILE A 76 0.66 -1.86 17.38
C ILE A 76 1.69 -2.36 18.38
N SER A 77 1.42 -2.16 19.66
CA SER A 77 2.20 -2.69 20.78
C SER A 77 1.31 -3.27 21.87
N ALA A 78 1.88 -4.18 22.63
CA ALA A 78 1.31 -4.72 23.86
C ALA A 78 2.45 -5.04 24.82
N GLU A 79 2.15 -5.55 26.01
CA GLU A 79 3.20 -6.00 26.94
C GLU A 79 4.12 -7.01 26.24
N ARG A 80 5.41 -6.70 26.18
CA ARG A 80 6.47 -7.49 25.53
C ARG A 80 6.28 -7.73 24.01
N ILE A 81 5.41 -6.97 23.34
CA ILE A 81 5.11 -7.12 21.92
C ILE A 81 5.20 -5.77 21.21
N LEU A 82 5.93 -5.74 20.10
CA LEU A 82 5.95 -4.64 19.12
C LEU A 82 5.67 -5.22 17.74
N LEU A 83 4.68 -4.69 17.04
CA LEU A 83 4.33 -5.09 15.69
C LEU A 83 4.98 -4.13 14.69
N ALA A 84 5.58 -4.64 13.63
CA ALA A 84 6.16 -3.85 12.55
C ALA A 84 5.84 -4.46 11.17
N GLY A 85 5.89 -3.65 10.13
CA GLY A 85 5.59 -4.07 8.77
C GLY A 85 4.12 -4.44 8.56
N SER A 86 3.85 -5.45 7.76
CA SER A 86 2.47 -5.86 7.44
C SER A 86 1.63 -6.23 8.67
N CYS A 87 2.27 -6.63 9.77
CA CYS A 87 1.59 -6.96 11.02
C CYS A 87 1.03 -5.72 11.73
N SER A 88 1.64 -4.55 11.55
CA SER A 88 1.14 -3.27 12.07
C SER A 88 -0.02 -2.72 11.22
N SER A 89 -0.28 -3.33 10.07
CA SER A 89 -1.25 -2.88 9.06
C SER A 89 -0.96 -1.47 8.52
N ILE A 90 0.27 -0.99 8.65
CA ILE A 90 0.68 0.33 8.19
C ILE A 90 1.40 0.17 6.85
N VAL A 91 0.65 0.36 5.78
CA VAL A 91 1.15 0.39 4.41
C VAL A 91 0.76 1.72 3.78
N ASN A 92 1.48 2.14 2.74
CA ASN A 92 1.07 3.32 1.98
C ASN A 92 -0.33 3.08 1.42
N PRO A 93 -1.30 3.92 1.78
CA PRO A 93 -2.69 3.64 1.44
C PRO A 93 -3.02 3.84 -0.03
N VAL A 94 -2.18 4.57 -0.77
CA VAL A 94 -2.37 4.83 -2.21
C VAL A 94 -1.74 3.73 -3.05
N THR A 95 -0.49 3.37 -2.75
CA THR A 95 0.29 2.42 -3.55
C THR A 95 0.23 0.98 -3.03
N GLY A 96 -0.17 0.77 -1.78
CA GLY A 96 -0.07 -0.52 -1.09
C GLY A 96 1.36 -0.90 -0.67
N TRP A 97 2.35 -0.06 -0.96
CA TRP A 97 3.75 -0.33 -0.63
C TRP A 97 4.00 -0.16 0.86
N GLY A 98 4.66 -1.14 1.47
CA GLY A 98 4.91 -1.17 2.90
C GLY A 98 6.39 -1.32 3.28
N VAL A 99 7.31 -1.52 2.31
CA VAL A 99 8.71 -1.82 2.62
C VAL A 99 9.38 -0.68 3.38
N GLY A 100 9.24 0.57 2.91
CA GLY A 100 9.80 1.74 3.60
C GLY A 100 9.21 1.93 4.99
N HIS A 101 7.88 1.74 5.13
CA HIS A 101 7.21 1.78 6.44
C HIS A 101 7.70 0.68 7.36
N ALA A 102 7.87 -0.54 6.86
CA ALA A 102 8.36 -1.66 7.66
C ALA A 102 9.77 -1.42 8.21
N VAL A 103 10.67 -0.86 7.38
CA VAL A 103 12.03 -0.49 7.81
C VAL A 103 11.98 0.61 8.88
N PHE A 104 11.18 1.65 8.64
CA PHE A 104 11.02 2.75 9.60
C PHE A 104 10.44 2.27 10.93
N GLU A 105 9.41 1.44 10.90
CA GLU A 105 8.82 0.84 12.10
C GLU A 105 9.80 -0.05 12.83
N ALA A 106 10.59 -0.85 12.12
CA ALA A 106 11.63 -1.68 12.73
C ALA A 106 12.67 -0.84 13.47
N MET A 107 13.10 0.29 12.89
CA MET A 107 14.00 1.23 13.57
C MET A 107 13.38 1.80 14.85
N LEU A 108 12.11 2.21 14.81
CA LEU A 108 11.41 2.70 16.00
C LEU A 108 11.23 1.60 17.04
N ALA A 109 10.93 0.37 16.63
CA ALA A 109 10.77 -0.78 17.53
C ALA A 109 12.08 -1.11 18.27
N VAL A 110 13.20 -1.13 17.53
CA VAL A 110 14.55 -1.34 18.14
C VAL A 110 14.87 -0.23 19.13
N ASN A 111 14.65 1.04 18.79
CA ASN A 111 14.89 2.14 19.70
C ASN A 111 14.03 2.04 20.96
N GLN A 112 12.77 1.65 20.81
CA GLN A 112 11.87 1.44 21.96
C GLN A 112 12.32 0.26 22.82
N TYR A 113 12.74 -0.84 22.19
CA TYR A 113 13.27 -1.99 22.91
C TYR A 113 14.50 -1.63 23.74
N VAL A 114 15.47 -0.92 23.16
CA VAL A 114 16.69 -0.49 23.87
C VAL A 114 16.35 0.39 25.07
N ALA A 115 15.47 1.38 24.89
CA ALA A 115 15.02 2.24 25.98
C ALA A 115 14.33 1.45 27.10
N SER A 116 13.48 0.50 26.74
CA SER A 116 12.78 -0.36 27.69
C SER A 116 13.72 -1.33 28.42
N ALA A 117 14.74 -1.83 27.75
CA ALA A 117 15.76 -2.68 28.36
C ALA A 117 16.59 -1.91 29.39
N GLN A 118 16.96 -0.66 29.11
CA GLN A 118 17.68 0.19 30.08
C GLN A 118 16.88 0.47 31.34
N MET A 119 15.55 0.58 31.22
CA MET A 119 14.63 0.81 32.34
C MET A 119 14.11 -0.49 32.98
N ASN A 120 14.43 -1.64 32.38
CA ASN A 120 13.84 -2.94 32.68
C ASN A 120 12.29 -2.91 32.72
N ASP A 121 11.68 -2.11 31.84
CA ASP A 121 10.23 -1.96 31.71
C ASP A 121 9.76 -2.31 30.32
N PHE A 122 9.12 -3.47 30.17
CA PHE A 122 8.53 -3.99 28.94
C PHE A 122 6.99 -3.98 28.99
N SER A 123 6.42 -3.15 29.84
CA SER A 123 4.96 -3.02 29.98
C SER A 123 4.32 -2.41 28.73
N ALA A 124 3.04 -2.68 28.55
CA ALA A 124 2.25 -2.03 27.51
C ALA A 124 2.26 -0.50 27.61
N LYS A 125 2.44 0.04 28.85
CA LYS A 125 2.54 1.49 29.08
C LYS A 125 3.84 2.04 28.50
N ALA A 126 4.97 1.38 28.74
CA ALA A 126 6.27 1.78 28.20
C ALA A 126 6.27 1.76 26.66
N PHE A 127 5.57 0.80 26.05
CA PHE A 127 5.51 0.64 24.59
C PHE A 127 4.53 1.57 23.87
N ARG A 128 3.66 2.29 24.58
CA ARG A 128 2.77 3.31 23.98
C ARG A 128 3.52 4.42 23.25
N GLU A 129 4.75 4.68 23.64
CA GLU A 129 5.58 5.68 22.95
C GLU A 129 5.94 5.23 21.53
N TYR A 130 6.15 3.94 21.31
CA TYR A 130 6.28 3.35 19.98
C TYR A 130 5.03 3.58 19.12
N ASP A 131 3.83 3.26 19.64
CA ASP A 131 2.56 3.52 18.97
C ASP A 131 2.44 5.00 18.58
N ARG A 132 2.72 5.89 19.55
CA ARG A 132 2.62 7.34 19.35
C ARG A 132 3.55 7.84 18.25
N LYS A 133 4.82 7.45 18.27
CA LYS A 133 5.83 7.85 17.28
C LYS A 133 5.47 7.34 15.90
N THR A 134 5.13 6.07 15.77
CA THR A 134 4.75 5.45 14.52
C THR A 134 3.50 6.12 13.93
N HIS A 135 2.47 6.30 14.73
CA HIS A 135 1.25 6.94 14.26
C HIS A 135 1.41 8.44 13.96
N SER A 136 2.31 9.14 14.62
CA SER A 136 2.60 10.55 14.32
C SER A 136 3.33 10.69 12.99
N ALA A 137 4.34 9.86 12.76
CA ALA A 137 5.13 9.91 11.52
C ALA A 137 4.29 9.58 10.27
N LEU A 138 3.43 8.57 10.38
CA LEU A 138 2.66 8.05 9.24
C LEU A 138 1.22 8.60 9.15
N GLY A 139 0.86 9.52 10.05
CA GLY A 139 -0.52 10.01 10.16
C GLY A 139 -0.98 10.83 8.96
N LYS A 140 -0.09 11.59 8.34
CA LYS A 140 -0.40 12.40 7.15
C LYS A 140 -0.72 11.52 5.94
N GLU A 141 0.05 10.46 5.74
CA GLU A 141 -0.17 9.51 4.64
C GLU A 141 -1.51 8.79 4.76
N ARG A 142 -1.95 8.49 5.99
CA ARG A 142 -3.28 7.90 6.23
C ARG A 142 -4.43 8.82 5.82
N LEU A 143 -4.28 10.12 6.02
CA LEU A 143 -5.30 11.08 5.59
C LEU A 143 -5.40 11.12 4.06
N ILE A 144 -4.25 11.20 3.39
CA ILE A 144 -4.16 11.16 1.92
C ILE A 144 -4.76 9.87 1.39
N GLY A 145 -4.46 8.73 2.04
CA GLY A 145 -5.00 7.44 1.63
C GLY A 145 -6.50 7.32 1.76
N ARG A 146 -7.11 7.84 2.82
CA ARG A 146 -8.56 7.85 2.94
C ARG A 146 -9.23 8.71 1.86
N LEU A 147 -8.61 9.83 1.52
CA LEU A 147 -9.09 10.66 0.42
C LEU A 147 -8.97 9.95 -0.92
N ALA A 148 -7.84 9.29 -1.17
CA ALA A 148 -7.63 8.49 -2.37
C ALA A 148 -8.62 7.32 -2.46
N ASP A 149 -8.87 6.61 -1.36
CA ASP A 149 -9.89 5.55 -1.31
C ASP A 149 -11.29 6.08 -1.63
N TRP A 150 -11.64 7.22 -1.05
CA TRP A 150 -12.93 7.84 -1.32
C TRP A 150 -13.08 8.16 -2.82
N VAL A 151 -12.05 8.75 -3.41
CA VAL A 151 -11.99 9.07 -4.84
C VAL A 151 -12.09 7.80 -5.71
N ILE A 152 -11.31 6.76 -5.40
CA ILE A 152 -11.33 5.48 -6.11
C ILE A 152 -12.71 4.82 -6.03
N MET A 153 -13.36 4.90 -4.88
CA MET A 153 -14.68 4.26 -4.65
C MET A 153 -15.84 5.00 -5.31
N HIS A 154 -15.74 6.32 -5.52
CA HIS A 154 -16.83 7.14 -6.06
C HIS A 154 -16.70 7.44 -7.55
N GLY A 155 -15.68 6.92 -8.22
CA GLY A 155 -15.51 6.94 -9.66
C GLY A 155 -14.46 7.94 -10.17
N SER A 156 -14.14 7.80 -11.46
CA SER A 156 -13.09 8.57 -12.14
C SER A 156 -13.44 10.06 -12.33
N SER A 157 -14.71 10.40 -12.39
CA SER A 157 -15.16 11.75 -12.69
C SER A 157 -14.58 12.85 -11.77
N PRO A 158 -14.51 12.69 -10.42
CA PRO A 158 -13.81 13.66 -9.57
C PRO A 158 -12.30 13.66 -9.77
N VAL A 159 -11.71 12.50 -10.11
CA VAL A 159 -10.26 12.39 -10.39
C VAL A 159 -9.92 13.06 -11.69
N ASP A 160 -10.67 12.78 -12.75
CA ASP A 160 -10.47 13.37 -14.07
C ASP A 160 -10.62 14.89 -14.02
N TRP A 161 -11.61 15.38 -13.26
CA TRP A 161 -11.78 16.80 -13.00
C TRP A 161 -10.58 17.40 -12.25
N MET A 162 -10.12 16.74 -11.18
CA MET A 162 -8.97 17.18 -10.38
C MET A 162 -7.67 17.16 -11.18
N ILE A 163 -7.43 16.11 -11.97
CA ILE A 163 -6.28 16.01 -12.88
C ILE A 163 -6.35 17.11 -13.93
N GLY A 164 -7.52 17.36 -14.52
CA GLY A 164 -7.76 18.45 -15.46
C GLY A 164 -7.47 19.82 -14.85
N CYS A 165 -7.89 20.06 -13.61
CA CYS A 165 -7.60 21.30 -12.87
C CYS A 165 -6.10 21.46 -12.56
N ILE A 166 -5.39 20.39 -12.22
CA ILE A 166 -3.94 20.39 -11.96
C ILE A 166 -3.17 20.60 -13.27
N ALA A 167 -3.56 19.91 -14.33
CA ALA A 167 -2.92 19.99 -15.64
C ALA A 167 -3.11 21.36 -16.30
N SER A 168 -4.26 22.02 -16.07
CA SER A 168 -4.57 23.34 -16.66
C SER A 168 -3.80 24.50 -16.01
N LYS A 169 -3.18 24.28 -14.82
CA LYS A 169 -2.43 25.30 -14.09
C LYS A 169 -0.98 24.87 -13.89
N ALA A 170 -0.07 25.37 -14.70
CA ALA A 170 1.36 25.01 -14.70
C ALA A 170 2.08 25.14 -13.34
N TRP A 171 1.60 25.97 -12.41
CA TRP A 171 2.15 26.08 -11.07
C TRP A 171 1.69 24.96 -10.14
N LEU A 172 0.44 24.48 -10.34
CA LEU A 172 -0.12 23.35 -9.58
C LEU A 172 0.54 22.02 -10.00
N SER A 173 0.83 21.85 -11.29
CA SER A 173 1.55 20.67 -11.77
C SER A 173 2.98 20.60 -11.21
N ARG A 174 3.68 21.72 -11.12
CA ARG A 174 5.01 21.79 -10.48
C ARG A 174 4.97 21.48 -8.98
N LYS A 175 3.96 21.96 -8.25
CA LYS A 175 3.78 21.61 -6.82
C LYS A 175 3.38 20.15 -6.62
N ALA A 176 2.53 19.60 -7.47
CA ALA A 176 2.15 18.18 -7.41
C ALA A 176 3.34 17.27 -7.69
N SER A 177 4.17 17.58 -8.70
CA SER A 177 5.41 16.85 -8.99
C SER A 177 6.42 16.93 -7.84
N ALA A 178 6.55 18.09 -7.20
CA ALA A 178 7.42 18.24 -6.03
C ALA A 178 6.92 17.43 -4.82
N LEU A 179 5.61 17.34 -4.63
CA LEU A 179 5.02 16.56 -3.56
C LEU A 179 5.19 15.05 -3.80
N ILE A 180 5.02 14.59 -5.04
CA ILE A 180 5.22 13.18 -5.43
C ILE A 180 6.70 12.78 -5.28
N ASN A 181 7.62 13.68 -5.63
CA ASN A 181 9.06 13.42 -5.50
C ASN A 181 9.58 13.56 -4.06
N SER A 182 8.77 14.04 -3.12
CA SER A 182 9.08 14.13 -1.68
C SER A 182 8.49 13.00 -0.84
N LEU A 183 7.74 12.10 -1.48
CA LEU A 183 7.18 10.86 -0.90
C LEU A 183 8.08 9.67 -1.24
#